data_26bfed92a19def991ee9760ad92edfcc
#
_entry.id   26bfed92a19def991ee9760ad92edfcc
#
_cell.length_a   1.000
_cell.length_b   1.000
_cell.length_c   1.000
_cell.angle_alpha   90.00
_cell.angle_beta   90.00
_cell.angle_gamma   90.00
#
_symmetry.space_group_name_H-M   'P 1'
#
loop_
_entity.id
_entity.type
_entity.pdbx_description
1 polymer ?
#
loop_
_entity_poly.entity_id
_entity_poly.type
_entity_poly.pdbx_seq_one_letter_code
_entity_poly.pdbx_strand_id
1 'polypeptide(L)'
;MNKDLLRRMSEVAPGTFQHSIQVGNLAAEIARKIGGNPQLVRTGALYHDIGKMQNPIYFTENQSGGISPHDTLTYIESAQMIVSHVTEGLKLADKYNLPVQIRDLIATHHGLGKAKYFYIKYKNEYPDQPIDELLFTYPGPNPFTKEQAILMMADGVEAASRSLPDYTEQSIRQLVNKLIDGMNDDGYFRDCPITYRDIQYAKTVLIEKLKTIYHTRISYPEMNETSNAK
;
A
#
# COMPACT_ATOMS: atom_id res chain seq x y z
N MET A 1 -3.43 12.32 17.77
CA MET A 1 -3.92 11.14 17.04
C MET A 1 -5.39 10.93 17.39
N ASN A 2 -6.28 10.86 16.40
CA ASN A 2 -7.72 10.65 16.65
C ASN A 2 -8.00 9.15 16.85
N LYS A 3 -8.11 8.74 18.13
CA LYS A 3 -8.30 7.33 18.51
C LYS A 3 -9.63 6.75 18.02
N ASP A 4 -10.70 7.57 17.99
CA ASP A 4 -12.03 7.11 17.57
C ASP A 4 -12.06 6.78 16.07
N LEU A 5 -11.39 7.58 15.23
CA LEU A 5 -11.30 7.33 13.79
C LEU A 5 -10.55 6.02 13.51
N LEU A 6 -9.41 5.77 14.17
CA LEU A 6 -8.65 4.53 14.01
C LEU A 6 -9.38 3.31 14.58
N ARG A 7 -10.09 3.47 15.70
CA ARG A 7 -10.96 2.42 16.23
C ARG A 7 -12.03 2.04 15.22
N ARG A 8 -12.74 3.04 14.67
CA ARG A 8 -13.74 2.81 13.63
C ARG A 8 -13.14 2.11 12.41
N MET A 9 -11.92 2.50 11.98
CA MET A 9 -11.23 1.82 10.88
C MET A 9 -10.97 0.34 11.19
N SER A 10 -10.54 0.01 12.40
CA SER A 10 -10.30 -1.38 12.80
C SER A 10 -11.57 -2.25 12.85
N GLU A 11 -12.74 -1.62 13.07
CA GLU A 11 -14.04 -2.31 13.09
C GLU A 11 -14.63 -2.47 11.68
N VAL A 12 -14.54 -1.43 10.83
CA VAL A 12 -15.23 -1.37 9.53
C VAL A 12 -14.36 -1.93 8.40
N ALA A 13 -13.04 -1.72 8.46
CA ALA A 13 -12.06 -2.12 7.43
C ALA A 13 -10.82 -2.76 8.10
N PRO A 14 -10.98 -3.93 8.76
CA PRO A 14 -9.92 -4.54 9.56
C PRO A 14 -8.69 -4.92 8.74
N GLY A 15 -8.87 -5.36 7.48
CA GLY A 15 -7.76 -5.67 6.57
C GLY A 15 -6.95 -4.44 6.23
N THR A 16 -7.60 -3.32 5.93
CA THR A 16 -6.95 -2.03 5.68
C THR A 16 -6.22 -1.53 6.93
N PHE A 17 -6.80 -1.71 8.12
CA PHE A 17 -6.15 -1.34 9.37
C PHE A 17 -4.86 -2.13 9.60
N GLN A 18 -4.88 -3.46 9.38
CA GLN A 18 -3.69 -4.32 9.47
C GLN A 18 -2.62 -3.94 8.44
N HIS A 19 -3.02 -3.69 7.20
CA HIS A 19 -2.16 -3.15 6.15
C HIS A 19 -1.46 -1.85 6.62
N SER A 20 -2.24 -0.89 7.11
CA SER A 20 -1.72 0.40 7.58
C SER A 20 -0.68 0.28 8.70
N ILE A 21 -0.84 -0.70 9.61
CA ILE A 21 0.15 -1.00 10.65
C ILE A 21 1.45 -1.51 10.03
N GLN A 22 1.37 -2.44 9.08
CA GLN A 22 2.56 -3.01 8.41
C GLN A 22 3.28 -1.95 7.60
N VAL A 23 2.56 -1.17 6.80
CA VAL A 23 3.12 -0.02 6.05
C VAL A 23 3.82 0.95 7.00
N GLY A 24 3.19 1.29 8.13
CA GLY A 24 3.76 2.18 9.14
C GLY A 24 5.06 1.66 9.76
N ASN A 25 5.16 0.34 9.97
CA ASN A 25 6.39 -0.28 10.46
C ASN A 25 7.50 -0.21 9.41
N LEU A 26 7.21 -0.56 8.15
CA LEU A 26 8.17 -0.51 7.05
C LEU A 26 8.64 0.94 6.81
N ALA A 27 7.72 1.88 6.71
CA ALA A 27 8.00 3.29 6.46
C ALA A 27 8.85 3.92 7.57
N ALA A 28 8.56 3.60 8.84
CA ALA A 28 9.37 4.12 9.96
C ALA A 28 10.82 3.61 9.94
N GLU A 29 11.06 2.36 9.52
CA GLU A 29 12.42 1.83 9.37
C GLU A 29 13.18 2.52 8.24
N ILE A 30 12.52 2.75 7.10
CA ILE A 30 13.11 3.51 6.00
C ILE A 30 13.47 4.92 6.50
N ALA A 31 12.53 5.62 7.14
CA ALA A 31 12.74 6.98 7.63
C ALA A 31 13.94 7.09 8.58
N ARG A 32 14.12 6.13 9.51
CA ARG A 32 15.31 6.09 10.37
C ARG A 32 16.60 5.96 9.56
N LYS A 33 16.57 5.19 8.48
CA LYS A 33 17.77 4.92 7.67
C LYS A 33 18.19 6.09 6.80
N ILE A 34 17.23 6.85 6.26
CA ILE A 34 17.50 7.91 5.28
C ILE A 34 17.29 9.34 5.82
N GLY A 35 17.07 9.48 7.14
CA GLY A 35 16.97 10.78 7.80
C GLY A 35 15.61 11.47 7.62
N GLY A 36 14.51 10.72 7.47
CA GLY A 36 13.15 11.22 7.57
C GLY A 36 12.62 11.20 9.01
N ASN A 37 11.37 11.62 9.20
CA ASN A 37 10.68 11.58 10.49
C ASN A 37 9.90 10.27 10.69
N PRO A 38 10.41 9.29 11.49
CA PRO A 38 9.77 7.99 11.65
C PRO A 38 8.39 8.05 12.31
N GLN A 39 8.14 9.03 13.17
CA GLN A 39 6.85 9.18 13.85
C GLN A 39 5.81 9.74 12.88
N LEU A 40 6.20 10.70 12.04
CA LEU A 40 5.30 11.28 11.05
C LEU A 40 4.86 10.23 10.03
N VAL A 41 5.81 9.48 9.43
CA VAL A 41 5.46 8.45 8.43
C VAL A 41 4.63 7.33 9.03
N ARG A 42 4.94 6.89 10.27
CA ARG A 42 4.15 5.87 10.96
C ARG A 42 2.74 6.35 11.23
N THR A 43 2.59 7.59 11.70
CA THR A 43 1.27 8.17 11.94
C THR A 43 0.52 8.34 10.63
N GLY A 44 1.18 8.87 9.58
CA GLY A 44 0.59 9.02 8.25
C GLY A 44 0.12 7.69 7.67
N ALA A 45 0.92 6.65 7.80
CA ALA A 45 0.56 5.31 7.36
C ALA A 45 -0.73 4.78 8.04
N LEU A 46 -0.96 5.10 9.32
CA LEU A 46 -2.22 4.70 9.99
C LEU A 46 -3.45 5.39 9.41
N TYR A 47 -3.28 6.51 8.71
CA TYR A 47 -4.40 7.30 8.18
C TYR A 47 -4.47 7.32 6.65
N HIS A 48 -3.43 6.88 5.92
CA HIS A 48 -3.36 7.09 4.47
C HIS A 48 -4.57 6.52 3.73
N ASP A 49 -5.10 5.42 4.21
CA ASP A 49 -6.17 4.62 3.61
C ASP A 49 -7.53 4.74 4.33
N ILE A 50 -7.72 5.73 5.19
CA ILE A 50 -8.99 5.87 5.95
C ILE A 50 -10.22 6.00 5.06
N GLY A 51 -10.06 6.45 3.82
CA GLY A 51 -11.16 6.57 2.86
C GLY A 51 -11.74 5.22 2.43
N LYS A 52 -10.99 4.14 2.53
CA LYS A 52 -11.47 2.78 2.22
C LYS A 52 -12.63 2.34 3.15
N MET A 53 -12.79 2.99 4.30
CA MET A 53 -13.94 2.74 5.18
C MET A 53 -15.30 3.06 4.56
N GLN A 54 -15.37 3.85 3.48
CA GLN A 54 -16.63 4.17 2.82
C GLN A 54 -17.17 2.96 2.05
N ASN A 55 -16.27 2.19 1.43
CA ASN A 55 -16.63 1.04 0.60
C ASN A 55 -15.61 -0.10 0.80
N PRO A 56 -15.47 -0.66 2.01
CA PRO A 56 -14.37 -1.56 2.37
C PRO A 56 -14.35 -2.86 1.54
N ILE A 57 -15.52 -3.36 1.12
CA ILE A 57 -15.64 -4.61 0.36
C ILE A 57 -14.99 -4.57 -1.04
N TYR A 58 -14.75 -3.37 -1.58
CA TYR A 58 -14.06 -3.21 -2.87
C TYR A 58 -12.54 -3.34 -2.77
N PHE A 59 -11.99 -3.41 -1.56
CA PHE A 59 -10.56 -3.55 -1.34
C PHE A 59 -10.24 -4.98 -0.89
N THR A 60 -9.35 -5.64 -1.64
CA THR A 60 -9.08 -7.09 -1.51
C THR A 60 -8.66 -7.51 -0.10
N GLU A 61 -7.96 -6.64 0.61
CA GLU A 61 -7.53 -6.89 2.00
C GLU A 61 -8.68 -6.99 3.00
N ASN A 62 -9.89 -6.51 2.65
CA ASN A 62 -11.10 -6.61 3.48
C ASN A 62 -12.07 -7.70 3.00
N GLN A 63 -11.75 -8.40 1.91
CA GLN A 63 -12.60 -9.47 1.39
C GLN A 63 -12.31 -10.78 2.10
N SER A 64 -13.36 -11.52 2.47
CA SER A 64 -13.26 -12.85 3.11
C SER A 64 -13.43 -14.01 2.13
N GLY A 65 -13.23 -13.75 0.84
CA GLY A 65 -13.47 -14.70 -0.25
C GLY A 65 -14.87 -14.55 -0.85
N GLY A 66 -15.11 -15.25 -1.95
CA GLY A 66 -16.39 -15.19 -2.69
C GLY A 66 -16.30 -14.36 -3.98
N ILE A 67 -17.46 -13.93 -4.48
CA ILE A 67 -17.57 -13.13 -5.70
C ILE A 67 -17.07 -11.72 -5.43
N SER A 68 -16.19 -11.22 -6.29
CA SER A 68 -15.67 -9.86 -6.16
C SER A 68 -16.78 -8.85 -6.48
N PRO A 69 -16.97 -7.79 -5.65
CA PRO A 69 -17.91 -6.72 -5.99
C PRO A 69 -17.58 -6.03 -7.34
N HIS A 70 -16.34 -6.11 -7.78
CA HIS A 70 -15.91 -5.58 -9.08
C HIS A 70 -16.43 -6.38 -10.28
N ASP A 71 -16.88 -7.64 -10.08
CA ASP A 71 -17.36 -8.48 -11.18
C ASP A 71 -18.69 -7.98 -11.78
N THR A 72 -19.41 -7.10 -11.08
CA THR A 72 -20.64 -6.46 -11.53
C THR A 72 -20.44 -5.05 -12.08
N LEU A 73 -19.21 -4.54 -12.06
CA LEU A 73 -18.85 -3.19 -12.50
C LEU A 73 -18.01 -3.23 -13.77
N THR A 74 -18.09 -2.16 -14.56
CA THR A 74 -17.11 -1.92 -15.63
C THR A 74 -15.73 -1.64 -15.07
N TYR A 75 -14.69 -1.75 -15.88
CA TYR A 75 -13.31 -1.43 -15.45
C TYR A 75 -13.14 0.02 -15.03
N ILE A 76 -13.88 0.93 -15.69
CA ILE A 76 -13.89 2.37 -15.35
C ILE A 76 -14.54 2.57 -13.98
N GLU A 77 -15.72 2.03 -13.75
CA GLU A 77 -16.42 2.13 -12.45
C GLU A 77 -15.56 1.52 -11.33
N SER A 78 -14.96 0.37 -11.58
CA SER A 78 -14.05 -0.29 -10.65
C SER A 78 -12.83 0.58 -10.33
N ALA A 79 -12.20 1.18 -11.34
CA ALA A 79 -11.07 2.08 -11.15
C ALA A 79 -11.46 3.32 -10.34
N GLN A 80 -12.59 3.95 -10.67
CA GLN A 80 -13.09 5.12 -9.94
C GLN A 80 -13.46 4.78 -8.49
N MET A 81 -14.00 3.59 -8.23
CA MET A 81 -14.24 3.10 -6.87
C MET A 81 -12.96 3.02 -6.08
N ILE A 82 -11.90 2.43 -6.68
CA ILE A 82 -10.59 2.35 -6.04
C ILE A 82 -9.97 3.74 -5.83
N VAL A 83 -9.92 4.57 -6.88
CA VAL A 83 -9.31 5.91 -6.84
C VAL A 83 -9.98 6.82 -5.81
N SER A 84 -11.30 6.67 -5.64
CA SER A 84 -12.10 7.53 -4.75
C SER A 84 -11.66 7.48 -3.28
N HIS A 85 -10.96 6.42 -2.81
CA HIS A 85 -10.57 6.34 -1.41
C HIS A 85 -9.65 7.50 -0.97
N VAL A 86 -8.86 8.06 -1.90
CA VAL A 86 -8.01 9.22 -1.59
C VAL A 86 -8.88 10.45 -1.28
N THR A 87 -9.85 10.75 -2.13
CA THR A 87 -10.77 11.89 -1.91
C THR A 87 -11.67 11.69 -0.70
N GLU A 88 -12.17 10.48 -0.48
CA GLU A 88 -12.95 10.14 0.71
C GLU A 88 -12.09 10.21 1.98
N GLY A 89 -10.83 9.80 1.89
CA GLY A 89 -9.85 9.94 2.97
C GLY A 89 -9.61 11.40 3.35
N LEU A 90 -9.48 12.29 2.37
CA LEU A 90 -9.34 13.73 2.61
C LEU A 90 -10.60 14.35 3.24
N LYS A 91 -11.80 13.96 2.81
CA LYS A 91 -13.06 14.39 3.46
C LYS A 91 -13.12 13.96 4.93
N LEU A 92 -12.70 12.73 5.23
CA LEU A 92 -12.60 12.26 6.62
C LEU A 92 -11.53 13.02 7.39
N ALA A 93 -10.37 13.30 6.80
CA ALA A 93 -9.31 14.08 7.42
C ALA A 93 -9.78 15.49 7.77
N ASP A 94 -10.55 16.14 6.89
CA ASP A 94 -11.17 17.44 7.18
C ASP A 94 -12.20 17.34 8.31
N LYS A 95 -13.10 16.37 8.24
CA LYS A 95 -14.14 16.15 9.27
C LYS A 95 -13.56 15.94 10.67
N TYR A 96 -12.41 15.25 10.75
CA TYR A 96 -11.76 14.95 12.03
C TYR A 96 -10.60 15.91 12.36
N ASN A 97 -10.45 17.01 11.60
CA ASN A 97 -9.42 18.02 11.79
C ASN A 97 -8.01 17.43 11.90
N LEU A 98 -7.65 16.49 11.01
CA LEU A 98 -6.31 15.93 10.99
C LEU A 98 -5.29 17.00 10.56
N PRO A 99 -4.05 16.95 11.14
CA PRO A 99 -2.99 17.89 10.77
C PRO A 99 -2.69 17.87 9.26
N VAL A 100 -2.27 19.02 8.71
CA VAL A 100 -1.98 19.16 7.28
C VAL A 100 -0.97 18.12 6.79
N GLN A 101 0.06 17.80 7.57
CA GLN A 101 1.06 16.80 7.22
C GLN A 101 0.46 15.40 7.02
N ILE A 102 -0.58 15.04 7.80
CA ILE A 102 -1.29 13.75 7.63
C ILE A 102 -2.20 13.82 6.41
N ARG A 103 -2.86 14.95 6.16
CA ARG A 103 -3.67 15.15 4.94
C ARG A 103 -2.82 15.05 3.68
N ASP A 104 -1.62 15.64 3.69
CA ASP A 104 -0.68 15.55 2.58
C ASP A 104 -0.24 14.09 2.33
N LEU A 105 0.00 13.31 3.38
CA LEU A 105 0.33 11.89 3.25
C LEU A 105 -0.86 11.08 2.67
N ILE A 106 -2.12 11.41 3.03
CA ILE A 106 -3.31 10.81 2.40
C ILE A 106 -3.38 11.19 0.92
N ALA A 107 -3.14 12.46 0.57
CA ALA A 107 -3.25 12.95 -0.80
C ALA A 107 -2.20 12.32 -1.74
N THR A 108 -0.98 12.12 -1.25
CA THR A 108 0.21 11.86 -2.09
C THR A 108 0.61 10.40 -2.18
N HIS A 109 0.03 9.48 -1.36
CA HIS A 109 0.53 8.10 -1.26
C HIS A 109 0.42 7.29 -2.56
N HIS A 110 -0.46 7.69 -3.48
CA HIS A 110 -0.53 7.15 -4.85
C HIS A 110 -0.07 8.16 -5.92
N GLY A 111 0.17 9.41 -5.54
CA GLY A 111 0.55 10.47 -6.49
C GLY A 111 -0.45 10.61 -7.64
N LEU A 112 0.07 10.79 -8.85
CA LEU A 112 -0.67 10.78 -10.11
C LEU A 112 -0.65 9.38 -10.77
N GLY A 113 -0.49 8.34 -9.96
CA GLY A 113 -0.51 6.96 -10.43
C GLY A 113 -1.88 6.55 -10.97
N LYS A 114 -1.93 5.34 -11.56
CA LYS A 114 -3.16 4.76 -12.10
C LYS A 114 -3.59 3.55 -11.28
N ALA A 115 -4.88 3.27 -11.25
CA ALA A 115 -5.45 1.99 -10.85
C ALA A 115 -5.06 0.93 -11.90
N LYS A 116 -3.76 0.53 -11.91
CA LYS A 116 -3.08 -0.20 -13.00
C LYS A 116 -3.80 -1.49 -13.37
N TYR A 117 -4.37 -2.22 -12.43
CA TYR A 117 -5.07 -3.47 -12.69
C TYR A 117 -6.24 -3.27 -13.66
N PHE A 118 -7.12 -2.33 -13.38
CA PHE A 118 -8.30 -2.05 -14.22
C PHE A 118 -7.92 -1.33 -15.51
N TYR A 119 -6.92 -0.45 -15.47
CA TYR A 119 -6.39 0.20 -16.65
C TYR A 119 -5.85 -0.80 -17.66
N ILE A 120 -5.03 -1.77 -17.22
CA ILE A 120 -4.46 -2.81 -18.07
C ILE A 120 -5.55 -3.74 -18.61
N LYS A 121 -6.52 -4.13 -17.77
CA LYS A 121 -7.65 -4.94 -18.24
C LYS A 121 -8.45 -4.23 -19.32
N TYR A 122 -8.75 -2.96 -19.12
CA TYR A 122 -9.46 -2.14 -20.14
C TYR A 122 -8.69 -2.11 -21.46
N LYS A 123 -7.39 -1.81 -21.41
CA LYS A 123 -6.53 -1.76 -22.61
C LYS A 123 -6.47 -3.09 -23.35
N ASN A 124 -6.41 -4.20 -22.63
CA ASN A 124 -6.34 -5.53 -23.23
C ASN A 124 -7.67 -5.95 -23.88
N GLU A 125 -8.80 -5.55 -23.31
CA GLU A 125 -10.12 -5.90 -23.83
C GLU A 125 -10.57 -4.95 -24.95
N TYR A 126 -10.13 -3.69 -24.89
CA TYR A 126 -10.50 -2.65 -25.86
C TYR A 126 -9.27 -1.97 -26.47
N PRO A 127 -8.39 -2.72 -27.21
CA PRO A 127 -7.10 -2.20 -27.68
C PRO A 127 -7.21 -1.01 -28.63
N ASP A 128 -8.27 -0.95 -29.43
CA ASP A 128 -8.49 0.08 -30.45
C ASP A 128 -9.40 1.23 -29.97
N GLN A 129 -9.90 1.18 -28.73
CA GLN A 129 -10.75 2.24 -28.21
C GLN A 129 -9.90 3.36 -27.58
N PRO A 130 -10.23 4.63 -27.83
CA PRO A 130 -9.62 5.74 -27.11
C PRO A 130 -9.96 5.63 -25.63
N ILE A 131 -8.97 5.84 -24.77
CA ILE A 131 -9.15 5.81 -23.32
C ILE A 131 -8.85 7.19 -22.74
N ASP A 132 -9.77 7.69 -21.93
CA ASP A 132 -9.46 8.80 -21.03
C ASP A 132 -8.71 8.25 -19.81
N GLU A 133 -7.40 8.40 -19.82
CA GLU A 133 -6.53 7.92 -18.74
C GLU A 133 -6.83 8.56 -17.38
N LEU A 134 -7.42 9.77 -17.36
CA LEU A 134 -7.81 10.45 -16.13
C LEU A 134 -8.84 9.66 -15.32
N LEU A 135 -9.68 8.85 -15.98
CA LEU A 135 -10.66 7.98 -15.33
C LEU A 135 -10.03 6.89 -14.45
N PHE A 136 -8.75 6.59 -14.69
CA PHE A 136 -7.98 5.59 -13.95
C PHE A 136 -6.92 6.21 -13.04
N THR A 137 -6.75 7.53 -13.07
CA THR A 137 -5.65 8.24 -12.44
C THR A 137 -6.05 8.76 -11.05
N TYR A 138 -5.18 8.56 -10.07
CA TYR A 138 -5.34 9.14 -8.74
C TYR A 138 -5.21 10.67 -8.77
N PRO A 139 -5.87 11.38 -7.85
CA PRO A 139 -5.95 12.85 -7.91
C PRO A 139 -4.63 13.55 -7.61
N GLY A 140 -3.65 12.85 -7.04
CA GLY A 140 -2.38 13.45 -6.68
C GLY A 140 -2.47 14.43 -5.50
N PRO A 141 -1.47 15.28 -5.31
CA PRO A 141 -0.25 15.40 -6.12
C PRO A 141 0.76 14.27 -5.92
N ASN A 142 1.85 14.28 -6.72
CA ASN A 142 3.01 13.42 -6.44
C ASN A 142 3.67 13.81 -5.11
N PRO A 143 4.42 12.89 -4.48
CA PRO A 143 5.23 13.19 -3.29
C PRO A 143 6.15 14.40 -3.50
N PHE A 144 6.16 15.30 -2.52
CA PHE A 144 7.01 16.49 -2.50
C PHE A 144 7.83 16.61 -1.20
N THR A 145 7.65 15.66 -0.27
CA THR A 145 8.52 15.50 0.90
C THR A 145 9.10 14.08 0.94
N LYS A 146 10.21 13.94 1.68
CA LYS A 146 10.85 12.63 1.87
C LYS A 146 9.91 11.62 2.52
N GLU A 147 9.13 12.04 3.50
CA GLU A 147 8.15 11.21 4.20
C GLU A 147 7.05 10.68 3.30
N GLN A 148 6.58 11.48 2.36
CA GLN A 148 5.57 11.09 1.38
C GLN A 148 6.11 10.03 0.40
N ALA A 149 7.34 10.23 -0.10
CA ALA A 149 8.00 9.23 -0.95
C ALA A 149 8.24 7.91 -0.20
N ILE A 150 8.65 7.99 1.08
CA ILE A 150 8.81 6.81 1.93
C ILE A 150 7.49 6.05 2.08
N LEU A 151 6.39 6.77 2.34
CA LEU A 151 5.07 6.15 2.47
C LEU A 151 4.65 5.46 1.17
N MET A 152 4.77 6.13 0.02
CA MET A 152 4.45 5.56 -1.29
C MET A 152 5.24 4.27 -1.57
N MET A 153 6.57 4.26 -1.30
CA MET A 153 7.39 3.07 -1.49
C MET A 153 6.97 1.92 -0.56
N ALA A 154 6.72 2.22 0.71
CA ALA A 154 6.36 1.21 1.70
C ALA A 154 4.98 0.62 1.44
N ASP A 155 4.00 1.46 1.08
CA ASP A 155 2.64 1.06 0.73
C ASP A 155 2.62 0.15 -0.50
N GLY A 156 3.18 0.60 -1.62
CA GLY A 156 3.19 -0.18 -2.85
C GLY A 156 3.90 -1.53 -2.70
N VAL A 157 5.00 -1.57 -1.94
CA VAL A 157 5.75 -2.82 -1.70
C VAL A 157 5.00 -3.75 -0.75
N GLU A 158 4.39 -3.25 0.33
CA GLU A 158 3.60 -4.08 1.25
C GLU A 158 2.42 -4.70 0.52
N ALA A 159 1.64 -3.90 -0.19
CA ALA A 159 0.48 -4.38 -0.93
C ALA A 159 0.84 -5.45 -1.96
N ALA A 160 1.86 -5.21 -2.78
CA ALA A 160 2.28 -6.16 -3.81
C ALA A 160 2.94 -7.43 -3.24
N SER A 161 3.59 -7.35 -2.08
CA SER A 161 4.24 -8.50 -1.45
C SER A 161 3.26 -9.63 -1.09
N ARG A 162 2.00 -9.29 -0.83
CA ARG A 162 0.94 -10.26 -0.51
C ARG A 162 0.58 -11.19 -1.67
N SER A 163 0.89 -10.78 -2.90
CA SER A 163 0.60 -11.56 -4.12
C SER A 163 1.81 -12.32 -4.65
N LEU A 164 2.93 -12.37 -3.90
CA LEU A 164 4.09 -13.16 -4.30
C LEU A 164 3.76 -14.66 -4.29
N PRO A 165 4.15 -15.41 -5.32
CA PRO A 165 3.96 -16.86 -5.36
C PRO A 165 4.83 -17.61 -4.35
N ASP A 166 5.97 -17.03 -3.99
CA ASP A 166 6.90 -17.48 -2.96
C ASP A 166 7.60 -16.31 -2.30
N TYR A 167 8.19 -16.55 -1.14
CA TYR A 167 8.87 -15.53 -0.35
C TYR A 167 10.39 -15.76 -0.30
N THR A 168 10.98 -16.27 -1.39
CA THR A 168 12.42 -16.37 -1.52
C THR A 168 13.06 -14.98 -1.54
N GLU A 169 14.33 -14.90 -1.12
CA GLU A 169 15.07 -13.62 -1.18
C GLU A 169 15.09 -13.06 -2.61
N GLN A 170 15.17 -13.94 -3.61
CA GLN A 170 15.18 -13.54 -5.01
C GLN A 170 13.85 -12.90 -5.42
N SER A 171 12.71 -13.53 -5.11
CA SER A 171 11.39 -13.02 -5.45
C SER A 171 11.10 -11.69 -4.76
N ILE A 172 11.44 -11.57 -3.46
CA ILE A 172 11.31 -10.32 -2.70
C ILE A 172 12.17 -9.22 -3.32
N ARG A 173 13.43 -9.51 -3.64
CA ARG A 173 14.35 -8.54 -4.26
C ARG A 173 13.86 -8.06 -5.61
N GLN A 174 13.38 -8.96 -6.45
CA GLN A 174 12.84 -8.63 -7.77
C GLN A 174 11.60 -7.75 -7.64
N LEU A 175 10.67 -8.07 -6.74
CA LEU A 175 9.48 -7.27 -6.48
C LEU A 175 9.84 -5.85 -6.06
N VAL A 176 10.66 -5.71 -5.01
CA VAL A 176 11.05 -4.40 -4.47
C VAL A 176 11.74 -3.55 -5.53
N ASN A 177 12.71 -4.12 -6.26
CA ASN A 177 13.40 -3.39 -7.31
C ASN A 177 12.44 -2.94 -8.42
N LYS A 178 11.64 -3.87 -8.97
CA LYS A 178 10.70 -3.58 -10.05
C LYS A 178 9.73 -2.45 -9.68
N LEU A 179 9.19 -2.48 -8.47
CA LEU A 179 8.21 -1.48 -8.03
C LEU A 179 8.85 -0.10 -7.83
N ILE A 180 9.95 -0.04 -7.07
CA ILE A 180 10.56 1.24 -6.71
C ILE A 180 11.25 1.87 -7.93
N ASP A 181 11.90 1.08 -8.79
CA ASP A 181 12.46 1.59 -10.05
C ASP A 181 11.35 2.11 -10.95
N GLY A 182 10.23 1.37 -11.07
CA GLY A 182 9.06 1.86 -11.80
C GLY A 182 8.48 3.16 -11.26
N MET A 183 8.39 3.33 -9.95
CA MET A 183 7.94 4.60 -9.34
C MET A 183 8.88 5.76 -9.68
N ASN A 184 10.20 5.49 -9.66
CA ASN A 184 11.21 6.49 -10.02
C ASN A 184 11.15 6.83 -11.52
N ASP A 185 11.03 5.85 -12.39
CA ASP A 185 10.97 6.01 -13.85
C ASP A 185 9.68 6.72 -14.29
N ASP A 186 8.55 6.43 -13.60
CA ASP A 186 7.27 7.14 -13.76
C ASP A 186 7.36 8.60 -13.24
N GLY A 187 8.46 8.99 -12.59
CA GLY A 187 8.74 10.36 -12.15
C GLY A 187 8.03 10.79 -10.88
N TYR A 188 7.51 9.85 -10.07
CA TYR A 188 6.76 10.20 -8.84
C TYR A 188 7.60 10.91 -7.79
N PHE A 189 8.92 10.77 -7.84
CA PHE A 189 9.84 11.39 -6.85
C PHE A 189 10.52 12.66 -7.36
N ARG A 190 10.14 13.16 -8.53
CA ARG A 190 10.81 14.30 -9.19
C ARG A 190 10.82 15.57 -8.34
N ASP A 191 9.72 15.84 -7.64
CA ASP A 191 9.54 17.06 -6.84
C ASP A 191 9.90 16.82 -5.35
N CYS A 192 10.50 15.67 -5.03
CA CYS A 192 10.79 15.25 -3.69
C CYS A 192 12.30 15.39 -3.37
N PRO A 193 12.69 15.90 -2.20
CA PRO A 193 14.10 16.00 -1.79
C PRO A 193 14.66 14.63 -1.35
N ILE A 194 14.43 13.60 -2.15
CA ILE A 194 14.96 12.25 -1.96
C ILE A 194 16.08 12.00 -2.96
N THR A 195 17.20 11.46 -2.48
CA THR A 195 18.35 11.16 -3.33
C THR A 195 18.27 9.73 -3.87
N TYR A 196 19.00 9.46 -4.96
CA TYR A 196 19.17 8.09 -5.46
C TYR A 196 19.72 7.14 -4.38
N ARG A 197 20.65 7.63 -3.53
CA ARG A 197 21.18 6.89 -2.39
C ARG A 197 20.08 6.54 -1.39
N ASP A 198 19.18 7.47 -1.09
CA ASP A 198 18.04 7.23 -0.18
C ASP A 198 17.13 6.14 -0.73
N ILE A 199 16.86 6.16 -2.04
CA ILE A 199 16.06 5.13 -2.72
C ILE A 199 16.74 3.75 -2.60
N GLN A 200 18.06 3.65 -2.80
CA GLN A 200 18.77 2.39 -2.63
C GLN A 200 18.73 1.87 -1.17
N TYR A 201 18.83 2.77 -0.19
CA TYR A 201 18.65 2.39 1.21
C TYR A 201 17.22 1.95 1.52
N ALA A 202 16.20 2.62 0.97
CA ALA A 202 14.81 2.22 1.12
C ALA A 202 14.57 0.80 0.59
N LYS A 203 15.08 0.48 -0.60
CA LYS A 203 15.03 -0.87 -1.17
C LYS A 203 15.67 -1.91 -0.25
N THR A 204 16.87 -1.62 0.26
CA THR A 204 17.59 -2.52 1.17
C THR A 204 16.77 -2.80 2.44
N VAL A 205 16.23 -1.76 3.07
CA VAL A 205 15.39 -1.89 4.27
C VAL A 205 14.15 -2.73 3.98
N LEU A 206 13.46 -2.48 2.86
CA LEU A 206 12.25 -3.21 2.49
C LEU A 206 12.53 -4.69 2.26
N ILE A 207 13.60 -5.03 1.53
CA ILE A 207 14.01 -6.42 1.28
C ILE A 207 14.27 -7.15 2.61
N GLU A 208 15.09 -6.57 3.50
CA GLU A 208 15.41 -7.18 4.80
C GLU A 208 14.17 -7.34 5.69
N LYS A 209 13.28 -6.36 5.72
CA LYS A 209 12.06 -6.43 6.53
C LYS A 209 11.06 -7.45 5.98
N LEU A 210 10.85 -7.51 4.66
CA LEU A 210 9.98 -8.53 4.07
C LEU A 210 10.51 -9.94 4.31
N LYS A 211 11.82 -10.18 4.20
CA LYS A 211 12.43 -11.46 4.58
C LYS A 211 12.10 -11.84 6.02
N THR A 212 12.14 -10.87 6.94
CA THR A 212 11.83 -11.11 8.35
C THR A 212 10.33 -11.39 8.56
N ILE A 213 9.44 -10.65 7.88
CA ILE A 213 7.98 -10.80 7.99
C ILE A 213 7.53 -12.17 7.48
N TYR A 214 8.08 -12.59 6.34
CA TYR A 214 7.69 -13.83 5.65
C TYR A 214 8.60 -15.02 5.96
N HIS A 215 9.53 -14.87 6.91
CA HIS A 215 10.38 -15.99 7.34
C HIS A 215 9.49 -17.12 7.88
N THR A 216 9.59 -18.29 7.24
CA THR A 216 8.83 -19.48 7.66
C THR A 216 9.22 -19.85 9.08
N ARG A 217 8.26 -19.87 10.02
CA ARG A 217 8.53 -20.40 11.35
C ARG A 217 8.89 -21.87 11.21
N ILE A 218 9.96 -22.29 11.90
CA ILE A 218 10.33 -23.70 11.99
C ILE A 218 9.12 -24.44 12.59
N SER A 219 8.58 -25.42 11.83
CA SER A 219 7.54 -26.30 12.39
C SER A 219 8.13 -27.06 13.58
N TYR A 220 7.45 -27.03 14.71
CA TYR A 220 7.85 -27.86 15.85
C TYR A 220 7.76 -29.33 15.43
N PRO A 221 8.81 -30.16 15.69
CA PRO A 221 8.75 -31.59 15.43
C PRO A 221 7.63 -32.23 16.28
N GLU A 222 6.81 -33.04 15.67
CA GLU A 222 5.82 -33.84 16.39
C GLU A 222 6.55 -34.92 17.20
N MET A 223 6.13 -35.16 18.47
CA MET A 223 6.62 -36.29 19.25
C MET A 223 6.11 -37.56 18.61
N ASN A 224 7.02 -38.45 18.23
CA ASN A 224 6.63 -39.79 17.84
C ASN A 224 5.94 -40.48 19.02
N GLU A 225 4.63 -40.74 18.93
CA GLU A 225 3.94 -41.59 19.87
C GLU A 225 4.61 -42.96 19.79
N THR A 226 5.34 -43.34 20.83
CA THR A 226 5.81 -44.72 21.00
C THR A 226 4.58 -45.57 21.17
N SER A 227 4.25 -46.33 20.13
CA SER A 227 3.24 -47.39 20.20
C SER A 227 3.69 -48.43 21.23
N ASN A 228 3.16 -48.31 22.45
CA ASN A 228 3.21 -49.40 23.39
C ASN A 228 2.19 -50.45 22.92
N ALA A 229 2.65 -51.32 22.04
CA ALA A 229 1.98 -52.61 21.81
C ALA A 229 2.39 -53.54 22.93
N LYS A 230 1.43 -53.90 23.77
CA LYS A 230 1.44 -55.12 24.57
C LYS A 230 0.29 -56.01 24.12
#